data_056adccec4683891e29cbae3cbf23472
#
_entry.id   056adccec4683891e29cbae3cbf23472
#
_cell.length_a   1.000
_cell.length_b   1.000
_cell.length_c   1.000
_cell.angle_alpha   90.00
_cell.angle_beta   90.00
_cell.angle_gamma   90.00
#
_symmetry.space_group_name_H-M   'P 1'
#
loop_
_entity.id
_entity.type
_entity.pdbx_description
1 polymer ?
#
loop_
_entity_poly.entity_id
_entity_poly.type
_entity_poly.pdbx_seq_one_letter_code
_entity_poly.pdbx_strand_id
1 'polypeptide(L)'
;RDYGVDIVPEIDTPAHSLALTKVRPDLRHGTNGRENDHLALRDKYDESLEFVQSIFDEYMTTSDPVFDEQTTVHVGADEYNADKEAYRRFSDDMLKYVQDSGRTARIWGSLTQCSGKTPVRSKDVQMNLWNFGYANMDQMYEQGYDLITCNDAQYYIVPNAGYYYDYLNSNILYNQAINSISGVTIPAGDEQMLGGAIAVWNDMTDYLENGISEYDVYDRLQNAIPLFGAKLWGKGDKTLDQANSLRTTLGDAPGTNFGYEAAKDENGMIAHYDLDNLNQLKGHENIELASLDSHDALHLLGDTSYATTSLDTVGLNNDLRVKVKRESSSEEEQILFESSYGSIKAVQKGT
;
A
#
# COMPACT_ATOMS: atom_id res chain seq x y z
N ARG A 1 -12.72 -3.09 -9.28
CA ARG A 1 -13.29 -4.09 -10.21
C ARG A 1 -13.22 -3.66 -11.68
N ASP A 2 -13.27 -2.38 -12.00
CA ASP A 2 -13.19 -1.86 -13.38
C ASP A 2 -11.90 -2.28 -14.11
N TYR A 3 -10.84 -2.51 -13.33
CA TYR A 3 -9.55 -3.00 -13.86
C TYR A 3 -9.34 -4.52 -13.71
N GLY A 4 -10.40 -5.28 -13.40
CA GLY A 4 -10.29 -6.74 -13.16
C GLY A 4 -9.53 -7.10 -11.89
N VAL A 5 -9.50 -6.20 -10.91
CA VAL A 5 -8.84 -6.38 -9.61
C VAL A 5 -9.88 -6.33 -8.50
N ASP A 6 -9.89 -7.33 -7.64
CA ASP A 6 -10.71 -7.33 -6.44
C ASP A 6 -9.96 -6.70 -5.27
N ILE A 7 -10.69 -5.97 -4.45
CA ILE A 7 -10.18 -5.42 -3.20
C ILE A 7 -10.55 -6.38 -2.08
N VAL A 8 -9.56 -6.76 -1.28
CA VAL A 8 -9.74 -7.55 -0.06
C VAL A 8 -9.49 -6.63 1.12
N PRO A 9 -10.53 -6.15 1.80
CA PRO A 9 -10.36 -5.31 2.99
C PRO A 9 -9.85 -6.14 4.16
N GLU A 10 -9.02 -5.52 4.99
CA GLU A 10 -8.47 -6.12 6.21
C GLU A 10 -8.66 -5.19 7.40
N ILE A 11 -9.09 -5.77 8.52
CA ILE A 11 -9.04 -5.15 9.85
C ILE A 11 -8.29 -6.12 10.74
N ASP A 12 -7.01 -5.84 10.96
CA ASP A 12 -6.12 -6.75 11.66
C ASP A 12 -6.35 -6.69 13.17
N THR A 13 -6.73 -7.85 13.70
CA THR A 13 -7.01 -8.11 15.12
C THR A 13 -6.72 -9.59 15.42
N PRO A 14 -6.45 -9.99 16.67
CA PRO A 14 -6.52 -9.27 17.94
C PRO A 14 -5.19 -8.64 18.38
N ALA A 15 -4.08 -8.90 17.69
CA ALA A 15 -2.85 -8.11 17.76
C ALA A 15 -2.98 -6.88 16.83
N HIS A 16 -1.91 -6.10 16.67
CA HIS A 16 -1.87 -4.91 15.79
C HIS A 16 -3.03 -3.91 16.00
N SER A 17 -3.70 -4.01 17.14
CA SER A 17 -4.95 -3.30 17.47
C SER A 17 -4.72 -2.00 18.25
N LEU A 18 -3.52 -1.37 18.16
CA LEU A 18 -3.19 -0.17 18.93
C LEU A 18 -4.16 0.99 18.66
N ALA A 19 -4.58 1.19 17.42
CA ALA A 19 -5.56 2.22 17.07
C ALA A 19 -6.92 1.94 17.74
N LEU A 20 -7.36 0.69 17.70
CA LEU A 20 -8.60 0.23 18.33
C LEU A 20 -8.57 0.37 19.84
N THR A 21 -7.46 -0.02 20.48
CA THR A 21 -7.29 0.08 21.93
C THR A 21 -7.04 1.51 22.43
N LYS A 22 -6.75 2.47 21.55
CA LYS A 22 -6.79 3.90 21.88
C LYS A 22 -8.23 4.41 21.97
N VAL A 23 -9.14 3.89 21.14
CA VAL A 23 -10.57 4.21 21.18
C VAL A 23 -11.28 3.49 22.33
N ARG A 24 -10.91 2.23 22.57
CA ARG A 24 -11.44 1.38 23.66
C ARG A 24 -10.31 0.91 24.58
N PRO A 25 -9.78 1.80 25.46
CA PRO A 25 -8.68 1.46 26.37
C PRO A 25 -9.01 0.35 27.36
N ASP A 26 -10.30 0.15 27.65
CA ASP A 26 -10.82 -0.94 28.49
C ASP A 26 -10.64 -2.33 27.87
N LEU A 27 -10.46 -2.41 26.54
CA LEU A 27 -10.22 -3.66 25.81
C LEU A 27 -8.74 -3.94 25.54
N ARG A 28 -7.83 -3.14 26.09
CA ARG A 28 -6.40 -3.31 25.89
C ARG A 28 -5.85 -4.38 26.83
N HIS A 29 -5.10 -5.35 26.28
CA HIS A 29 -4.52 -6.43 27.06
C HIS A 29 -3.42 -5.95 28.04
N GLY A 30 -2.52 -5.12 27.58
CA GLY A 30 -1.38 -4.63 28.37
C GLY A 30 -1.06 -3.18 28.12
N THR A 31 -0.16 -2.62 28.92
CA THR A 31 0.26 -1.21 28.78
C THR A 31 1.71 -1.05 28.34
N ASN A 32 2.47 -2.13 28.32
CA ASN A 32 3.90 -2.12 28.03
C ASN A 32 4.32 -3.33 27.16
N GLY A 33 5.38 -3.18 26.39
CA GLY A 33 5.96 -4.23 25.58
C GLY A 33 5.19 -4.53 24.30
N ARG A 34 5.46 -5.70 23.69
CA ARG A 34 4.88 -6.12 22.40
C ARG A 34 3.36 -6.34 22.45
N GLU A 35 2.82 -6.66 23.62
CA GLU A 35 1.39 -6.90 23.82
C GLU A 35 0.59 -5.61 24.05
N ASN A 36 1.25 -4.47 23.93
CA ASN A 36 0.63 -3.16 24.10
C ASN A 36 -0.47 -2.85 23.07
N ASP A 37 -0.41 -3.50 21.93
CA ASP A 37 -1.36 -3.41 20.83
C ASP A 37 -2.37 -4.55 20.77
N HIS A 38 -2.38 -5.46 21.76
CA HIS A 38 -3.28 -6.61 21.79
C HIS A 38 -4.63 -6.28 22.44
N LEU A 39 -5.70 -6.91 21.92
CA LEU A 39 -7.00 -6.96 22.60
C LEU A 39 -6.97 -7.91 23.80
N ALA A 40 -7.73 -7.58 24.83
CA ALA A 40 -7.79 -8.32 26.10
C ALA A 40 -8.66 -9.59 26.01
N LEU A 41 -8.29 -10.54 25.17
CA LEU A 41 -9.11 -11.75 24.93
C LEU A 41 -9.27 -12.66 26.15
N ARG A 42 -8.36 -12.60 27.12
CA ARG A 42 -8.47 -13.44 28.33
C ARG A 42 -9.60 -12.97 29.24
N ASP A 43 -9.68 -11.68 29.49
CA ASP A 43 -10.56 -11.10 30.52
C ASP A 43 -11.75 -10.36 29.93
N LYS A 44 -11.71 -10.02 28.64
CA LYS A 44 -12.67 -9.21 27.91
C LYS A 44 -13.00 -9.78 26.52
N TYR A 45 -13.17 -11.10 26.47
CA TYR A 45 -13.34 -11.79 25.21
C TYR A 45 -14.57 -11.32 24.42
N ASP A 46 -15.72 -11.40 25.07
CA ASP A 46 -17.00 -11.13 24.39
C ASP A 46 -17.09 -9.66 23.99
N GLU A 47 -16.67 -8.74 24.87
CA GLU A 47 -16.62 -7.30 24.56
C GLU A 47 -15.63 -6.95 23.44
N SER A 48 -14.48 -7.65 23.38
CA SER A 48 -13.50 -7.49 22.31
C SER A 48 -14.03 -8.00 20.97
N LEU A 49 -14.65 -9.17 20.98
CA LEU A 49 -15.26 -9.77 19.79
C LEU A 49 -16.39 -8.90 19.25
N GLU A 50 -17.33 -8.49 20.09
CA GLU A 50 -18.45 -7.61 19.72
C GLU A 50 -17.96 -6.28 19.16
N PHE A 51 -16.92 -5.71 19.76
CA PHE A 51 -16.34 -4.44 19.28
C PHE A 51 -15.74 -4.60 17.88
N VAL A 52 -14.96 -5.66 17.63
CA VAL A 52 -14.38 -5.90 16.31
C VAL A 52 -15.48 -6.18 15.28
N GLN A 53 -16.43 -7.02 15.61
CA GLN A 53 -17.57 -7.30 14.72
C GLN A 53 -18.37 -6.03 14.39
N SER A 54 -18.58 -5.13 15.35
CA SER A 54 -19.29 -3.87 15.11
C SER A 54 -18.61 -2.98 14.05
N ILE A 55 -17.28 -3.06 13.93
CA ILE A 55 -16.56 -2.32 12.87
C ILE A 55 -16.85 -2.95 11.50
N PHE A 56 -16.81 -4.28 11.40
CA PHE A 56 -17.15 -4.97 10.16
C PHE A 56 -18.63 -4.78 9.77
N ASP A 57 -19.53 -4.72 10.75
CA ASP A 57 -20.95 -4.51 10.52
C ASP A 57 -21.25 -3.20 9.77
N GLU A 58 -20.49 -2.15 10.02
CA GLU A 58 -20.64 -0.86 9.30
C GLU A 58 -20.44 -1.02 7.79
N TYR A 59 -19.66 -2.00 7.35
CA TYR A 59 -19.33 -2.23 5.95
C TYR A 59 -20.07 -3.42 5.32
N MET A 60 -20.58 -4.34 6.14
CA MET A 60 -21.14 -5.61 5.67
C MET A 60 -22.68 -5.72 5.82
N THR A 61 -23.28 -5.04 6.79
CA THR A 61 -24.69 -5.28 7.18
C THR A 61 -25.65 -4.17 6.81
N THR A 62 -25.21 -3.13 6.12
CA THR A 62 -26.05 -2.04 5.61
C THR A 62 -26.90 -2.50 4.42
N SER A 63 -27.90 -1.69 4.04
CA SER A 63 -28.74 -1.98 2.86
C SER A 63 -27.98 -1.91 1.52
N ASP A 64 -26.84 -1.24 1.51
CA ASP A 64 -25.91 -1.14 0.37
C ASP A 64 -24.48 -1.32 0.92
N PRO A 65 -24.04 -2.55 1.16
CA PRO A 65 -22.79 -2.82 1.84
C PRO A 65 -21.58 -2.51 0.95
N VAL A 66 -20.59 -1.82 1.50
CA VAL A 66 -19.32 -1.56 0.81
C VAL A 66 -18.58 -2.88 0.54
N PHE A 67 -18.63 -3.81 1.50
CA PHE A 67 -18.14 -5.19 1.31
C PHE A 67 -19.35 -6.05 0.93
N ASP A 68 -19.59 -6.17 -0.36
CA ASP A 68 -20.69 -6.98 -0.90
C ASP A 68 -20.44 -8.50 -0.72
N GLU A 69 -21.39 -9.34 -1.13
CA GLU A 69 -21.31 -10.79 -1.00
C GLU A 69 -20.15 -11.43 -1.80
N GLN A 70 -19.59 -10.71 -2.78
CA GLN A 70 -18.43 -11.18 -3.58
C GLN A 70 -17.10 -10.77 -2.96
N THR A 71 -17.12 -9.94 -1.91
CA THR A 71 -15.90 -9.46 -1.28
C THR A 71 -15.29 -10.55 -0.40
N THR A 72 -14.02 -10.87 -0.61
CA THR A 72 -13.22 -11.61 0.38
C THR A 72 -12.85 -10.66 1.51
N VAL A 73 -13.09 -11.04 2.76
CA VAL A 73 -12.81 -10.22 3.95
C VAL A 73 -11.70 -10.86 4.76
N HIS A 74 -10.64 -10.08 5.00
CA HIS A 74 -9.49 -10.52 5.79
C HIS A 74 -9.64 -10.07 7.25
N VAL A 75 -9.54 -11.03 8.17
CA VAL A 75 -9.73 -10.78 9.61
C VAL A 75 -8.43 -10.50 10.36
N GLY A 76 -7.28 -10.46 9.64
CA GLY A 76 -5.96 -10.33 10.25
C GLY A 76 -5.54 -11.61 10.95
N ALA A 77 -5.38 -11.55 12.26
CA ALA A 77 -5.12 -12.63 13.19
C ALA A 77 -3.71 -13.24 13.08
N ASP A 78 -2.70 -12.39 13.14
CA ASP A 78 -1.34 -12.80 13.37
C ASP A 78 -0.78 -12.25 14.69
N GLU A 79 0.39 -12.71 15.04
CA GLU A 79 1.26 -12.23 16.14
C GLU A 79 0.65 -12.06 17.54
N TYR A 80 -0.53 -12.62 17.81
CA TYR A 80 -1.11 -12.59 19.16
C TYR A 80 -0.44 -13.59 20.08
N ASN A 81 0.30 -13.12 21.07
CA ASN A 81 1.14 -13.93 21.93
C ASN A 81 0.61 -14.10 23.37
N ALA A 82 -0.45 -13.39 23.74
CA ALA A 82 -0.90 -13.31 25.14
C ALA A 82 -1.62 -14.58 25.62
N ASP A 83 -2.44 -15.22 24.78
CA ASP A 83 -3.19 -16.45 25.10
C ASP A 83 -3.56 -17.23 23.83
N LYS A 84 -2.93 -18.38 23.63
CA LYS A 84 -3.10 -19.17 22.40
C LYS A 84 -4.50 -19.76 22.23
N GLU A 85 -5.14 -20.18 23.31
CA GLU A 85 -6.49 -20.76 23.21
C GLU A 85 -7.54 -19.67 22.97
N ALA A 86 -7.42 -18.53 23.63
CA ALA A 86 -8.26 -17.37 23.38
C ALA A 86 -8.08 -16.83 21.95
N TYR A 87 -6.84 -16.77 21.45
CA TYR A 87 -6.54 -16.44 20.06
C TYR A 87 -7.23 -17.39 19.08
N ARG A 88 -7.11 -18.71 19.30
CA ARG A 88 -7.71 -19.71 18.41
C ARG A 88 -9.25 -19.61 18.38
N ARG A 89 -9.85 -19.40 19.55
CA ARG A 89 -11.29 -19.16 19.66
C ARG A 89 -11.70 -17.91 18.90
N PHE A 90 -10.98 -16.82 19.08
CA PHE A 90 -11.25 -15.54 18.40
C PHE A 90 -11.12 -15.68 16.87
N SER A 91 -10.06 -16.32 16.40
CA SER A 91 -9.86 -16.58 14.97
C SER A 91 -11.01 -17.37 14.38
N ASP A 92 -11.46 -18.45 15.06
CA ASP A 92 -12.59 -19.25 14.60
C ASP A 92 -13.91 -18.46 14.60
N ASP A 93 -14.18 -17.70 15.67
CA ASP A 93 -15.38 -16.87 15.79
C ASP A 93 -15.44 -15.78 14.72
N MET A 94 -14.30 -15.13 14.40
CA MET A 94 -14.24 -14.13 13.34
C MET A 94 -14.37 -14.72 11.94
N LEU A 95 -13.72 -15.86 11.67
CA LEU A 95 -13.90 -16.58 10.41
C LEU A 95 -15.36 -17.02 10.22
N LYS A 96 -15.98 -17.54 11.29
CA LYS A 96 -17.40 -17.87 11.28
C LYS A 96 -18.27 -16.68 10.96
N TYR A 97 -18.03 -15.56 11.61
CA TYR A 97 -18.80 -14.34 11.43
C TYR A 97 -18.77 -13.86 9.96
N VAL A 98 -17.58 -13.88 9.31
CA VAL A 98 -17.46 -13.54 7.90
C VAL A 98 -18.20 -14.54 7.01
N GLN A 99 -18.04 -15.85 7.25
CA GLN A 99 -18.71 -16.89 6.46
C GLN A 99 -20.22 -16.88 6.64
N ASP A 100 -20.74 -16.64 7.85
CA ASP A 100 -22.18 -16.51 8.12
C ASP A 100 -22.80 -15.31 7.39
N SER A 101 -22.00 -14.30 7.07
CA SER A 101 -22.44 -13.15 6.24
C SER A 101 -22.44 -13.45 4.73
N GLY A 102 -22.13 -14.69 4.32
CA GLY A 102 -22.08 -15.12 2.92
C GLY A 102 -20.79 -14.76 2.17
N ARG A 103 -19.75 -14.30 2.86
CA ARG A 103 -18.48 -13.85 2.27
C ARG A 103 -17.37 -14.87 2.45
N THR A 104 -16.36 -14.80 1.58
CA THR A 104 -15.14 -15.59 1.75
C THR A 104 -14.28 -14.97 2.85
N ALA A 105 -13.84 -15.81 3.79
CA ALA A 105 -12.97 -15.39 4.88
C ALA A 105 -11.50 -15.62 4.56
N ARG A 106 -10.64 -14.67 4.95
CA ARG A 106 -9.18 -14.76 4.83
C ARG A 106 -8.52 -14.43 6.17
N ILE A 107 -7.37 -15.07 6.45
CA ILE A 107 -6.62 -14.93 7.70
C ILE A 107 -5.12 -14.97 7.44
N TRP A 108 -4.32 -14.29 8.28
CA TRP A 108 -2.88 -14.52 8.36
C TRP A 108 -2.57 -15.86 9.05
N GLY A 109 -1.55 -16.52 8.56
CA GLY A 109 -1.09 -17.79 9.12
C GLY A 109 -0.35 -17.61 10.43
N SER A 110 -0.93 -18.10 11.55
CA SER A 110 -0.31 -18.11 12.89
C SER A 110 -0.58 -19.39 13.69
N LEU A 111 -1.21 -20.38 13.09
CA LEU A 111 -1.73 -21.53 13.84
C LEU A 111 -0.68 -22.57 14.24
N THR A 112 0.51 -22.56 13.64
CA THR A 112 1.64 -23.35 14.11
C THR A 112 2.23 -22.75 15.38
N GLN A 113 2.47 -21.44 15.40
CA GLN A 113 2.96 -20.74 16.58
C GLN A 113 1.91 -20.75 17.71
N CYS A 114 0.67 -20.46 17.38
CA CYS A 114 -0.47 -20.53 18.30
C CYS A 114 -1.11 -21.92 18.29
N SER A 115 -0.27 -22.96 18.38
CA SER A 115 -0.73 -24.34 18.54
C SER A 115 -1.57 -24.49 19.80
N GLY A 116 -2.68 -25.25 19.72
CA GLY A 116 -3.60 -25.42 20.83
C GLY A 116 -4.65 -26.48 20.55
N LYS A 117 -5.62 -26.62 21.46
CA LYS A 117 -6.69 -27.62 21.40
C LYS A 117 -7.98 -27.10 20.79
N THR A 118 -8.22 -25.79 20.89
CA THR A 118 -9.39 -25.14 20.30
C THR A 118 -9.29 -25.26 18.77
N PRO A 119 -10.26 -25.91 18.11
CA PRO A 119 -10.24 -26.02 16.65
C PRO A 119 -10.43 -24.63 16.00
N VAL A 120 -9.80 -24.44 14.85
CA VAL A 120 -10.05 -23.28 13.98
C VAL A 120 -10.47 -23.82 12.63
N ARG A 121 -11.59 -23.30 12.09
CA ARG A 121 -12.13 -23.74 10.80
C ARG A 121 -11.15 -23.48 9.67
N SER A 122 -11.13 -24.40 8.71
CA SER A 122 -10.29 -24.29 7.51
C SER A 122 -11.08 -24.33 6.21
N LYS A 123 -12.27 -24.94 6.26
CA LYS A 123 -13.09 -25.12 5.07
C LYS A 123 -13.50 -23.76 4.49
N ASP A 124 -13.21 -23.55 3.21
CA ASP A 124 -13.50 -22.31 2.48
C ASP A 124 -12.85 -21.08 3.13
N VAL A 125 -11.67 -21.28 3.75
CA VAL A 125 -10.86 -20.22 4.37
C VAL A 125 -9.54 -20.05 3.62
N GLN A 126 -9.27 -18.85 3.17
CA GLN A 126 -8.01 -18.47 2.57
C GLN A 126 -7.00 -18.09 3.65
N MET A 127 -5.75 -18.52 3.50
CA MET A 127 -4.66 -18.20 4.45
C MET A 127 -3.43 -17.65 3.76
N ASN A 128 -3.00 -16.47 4.17
CA ASN A 128 -1.72 -15.91 3.79
C ASN A 128 -0.59 -16.53 4.61
N LEU A 129 0.30 -17.27 3.96
CA LEU A 129 1.50 -17.85 4.58
C LEU A 129 2.64 -16.86 4.51
N TRP A 130 2.81 -16.08 5.57
CA TRP A 130 3.80 -15.02 5.62
C TRP A 130 5.11 -15.44 6.30
N ASN A 131 5.03 -16.30 7.31
CA ASN A 131 6.21 -16.81 8.02
C ASN A 131 6.01 -18.27 8.44
N PHE A 132 6.99 -19.15 8.14
CA PHE A 132 6.85 -20.58 8.40
C PHE A 132 6.91 -20.97 9.87
N GLY A 133 7.52 -20.17 10.72
CA GLY A 133 7.48 -20.34 12.15
C GLY A 133 6.09 -20.10 12.73
N TYR A 134 5.32 -19.24 12.06
CA TYR A 134 3.95 -18.91 12.44
C TYR A 134 2.93 -19.88 11.85
N ALA A 135 3.08 -20.21 10.57
CA ALA A 135 2.21 -21.20 9.91
C ALA A 135 3.02 -22.08 8.96
N ASN A 136 3.14 -23.33 9.30
CA ASN A 136 3.84 -24.32 8.50
C ASN A 136 2.97 -24.75 7.30
N MET A 137 3.53 -24.69 6.10
CA MET A 137 2.79 -24.84 4.85
C MET A 137 2.13 -26.21 4.71
N ASP A 138 2.84 -27.32 5.05
CA ASP A 138 2.29 -28.66 4.98
C ASP A 138 1.15 -28.88 5.99
N GLN A 139 1.31 -28.37 7.21
CA GLN A 139 0.27 -28.46 8.23
C GLN A 139 -1.00 -27.70 7.83
N MET A 140 -0.87 -26.51 7.27
CA MET A 140 -2.02 -25.71 6.84
C MET A 140 -2.70 -26.33 5.62
N TYR A 141 -1.92 -26.87 4.69
CA TYR A 141 -2.43 -27.60 3.55
C TYR A 141 -3.21 -28.86 3.98
N GLU A 142 -2.64 -29.68 4.88
CA GLU A 142 -3.31 -30.88 5.42
C GLU A 142 -4.58 -30.56 6.21
N GLN A 143 -4.64 -29.38 6.83
CA GLN A 143 -5.85 -28.91 7.53
C GLN A 143 -6.93 -28.39 6.58
N GLY A 144 -6.62 -28.20 5.28
CA GLY A 144 -7.59 -27.84 4.25
C GLY A 144 -7.79 -26.34 4.08
N TYR A 145 -6.79 -25.50 4.39
CA TYR A 145 -6.79 -24.08 4.04
C TYR A 145 -6.43 -23.87 2.57
N ASP A 146 -7.05 -22.88 1.95
CA ASP A 146 -6.63 -22.36 0.66
C ASP A 146 -5.47 -21.37 0.83
N LEU A 147 -4.31 -21.68 0.26
CA LEU A 147 -3.05 -21.04 0.62
C LEU A 147 -2.61 -19.95 -0.37
N ILE A 148 -2.14 -18.83 0.18
CA ILE A 148 -1.51 -17.73 -0.55
C ILE A 148 -0.12 -17.53 0.03
N THR A 149 0.91 -17.76 -0.77
CA THR A 149 2.30 -17.54 -0.32
C THR A 149 2.64 -16.07 -0.25
N CYS A 150 3.07 -15.62 0.92
CA CYS A 150 3.51 -14.25 1.16
C CYS A 150 4.77 -14.22 2.06
N ASN A 151 5.69 -15.18 1.87
CA ASN A 151 6.82 -15.36 2.79
C ASN A 151 7.65 -14.08 2.96
N ASP A 152 7.81 -13.67 4.22
CA ASP A 152 8.49 -12.43 4.64
C ASP A 152 9.93 -12.33 4.15
N ALA A 153 10.67 -13.45 4.14
CA ALA A 153 12.04 -13.50 3.64
C ALA A 153 12.16 -13.35 2.11
N GLN A 154 11.06 -13.25 1.37
CA GLN A 154 11.07 -13.24 -0.10
C GLN A 154 10.19 -12.17 -0.73
N TYR A 155 9.08 -11.83 -0.08
CA TYR A 155 8.00 -11.03 -0.67
C TYR A 155 7.62 -9.79 0.16
N TYR A 156 8.32 -9.53 1.29
CA TYR A 156 8.10 -8.36 2.10
C TYR A 156 9.00 -7.20 1.68
N ILE A 157 8.39 -6.05 1.47
CA ILE A 157 9.03 -4.76 1.31
C ILE A 157 8.73 -3.95 2.56
N VAL A 158 9.77 -3.53 3.30
CA VAL A 158 9.64 -2.66 4.46
C VAL A 158 10.65 -1.52 4.31
N PRO A 159 10.25 -0.41 3.68
CA PRO A 159 11.17 0.66 3.32
C PRO A 159 11.97 1.16 4.51
N ASN A 160 13.29 1.22 4.35
CA ASN A 160 14.27 1.73 5.33
C ASN A 160 14.33 1.00 6.68
N ALA A 161 13.64 -0.11 6.86
CA ALA A 161 13.59 -0.84 8.13
C ALA A 161 14.89 -1.59 8.45
N GLY A 162 15.65 -2.00 7.45
CA GLY A 162 16.94 -2.69 7.60
C GLY A 162 16.84 -4.16 8.02
N TYR A 163 15.69 -4.66 8.42
CA TYR A 163 15.45 -6.07 8.78
C TYR A 163 14.70 -6.85 7.69
N TYR A 164 14.05 -6.17 6.74
CA TYR A 164 13.48 -6.72 5.51
C TYR A 164 14.01 -5.98 4.29
N TYR A 165 13.56 -6.35 3.11
CA TYR A 165 14.00 -5.73 1.87
C TYR A 165 13.40 -4.33 1.67
N ASP A 166 14.21 -3.45 1.12
CA ASP A 166 13.77 -2.19 0.53
C ASP A 166 13.24 -2.44 -0.89
N TYR A 167 13.94 -3.29 -1.64
CA TYR A 167 13.57 -3.74 -2.98
C TYR A 167 13.68 -5.26 -3.08
N LEU A 168 12.68 -5.91 -3.65
CA LEU A 168 12.68 -7.37 -3.77
C LEU A 168 13.69 -7.88 -4.81
N ASN A 169 14.20 -9.06 -4.54
CA ASN A 169 15.12 -9.73 -5.45
C ASN A 169 14.39 -10.26 -6.68
N SER A 170 14.65 -9.67 -7.86
CA SER A 170 14.01 -10.02 -9.12
C SER A 170 14.19 -11.50 -9.50
N ASN A 171 15.33 -12.11 -9.16
CA ASN A 171 15.55 -13.52 -9.42
C ASN A 171 14.66 -14.43 -8.56
N ILE A 172 14.47 -14.10 -7.29
CA ILE A 172 13.55 -14.81 -6.40
C ILE A 172 12.12 -14.64 -6.92
N LEU A 173 11.70 -13.41 -7.18
CA LEU A 173 10.36 -13.12 -7.71
C LEU A 173 10.04 -13.91 -8.97
N TYR A 174 10.98 -14.05 -9.87
CA TYR A 174 10.73 -14.65 -11.18
C TYR A 174 10.95 -16.14 -11.24
N ASN A 175 11.96 -16.67 -10.54
CA ASN A 175 12.42 -18.06 -10.70
C ASN A 175 12.02 -18.99 -9.56
N GLN A 176 11.79 -18.48 -8.34
CA GLN A 176 11.43 -19.35 -7.23
C GLN A 176 9.96 -19.78 -7.30
N ALA A 177 9.70 -21.07 -7.14
CA ALA A 177 8.34 -21.59 -7.13
C ALA A 177 7.57 -21.12 -5.89
N ILE A 178 6.35 -20.67 -6.07
CA ILE A 178 5.47 -20.20 -4.96
C ILE A 178 4.90 -21.36 -4.14
N ASN A 179 4.77 -22.53 -4.76
CA ASN A 179 4.24 -23.76 -4.15
C ASN A 179 5.31 -24.63 -3.48
N SER A 180 6.54 -24.14 -3.38
CA SER A 180 7.64 -24.89 -2.76
C SER A 180 8.44 -23.99 -1.82
N ILE A 181 8.34 -24.24 -0.53
CA ILE A 181 8.93 -23.40 0.48
C ILE A 181 9.48 -24.25 1.63
N SER A 182 10.69 -23.93 2.09
CA SER A 182 11.37 -24.61 3.21
C SER A 182 11.40 -26.16 3.09
N GLY A 183 11.48 -26.66 1.86
CA GLY A 183 11.52 -28.12 1.60
C GLY A 183 10.16 -28.79 1.50
N VAL A 184 9.07 -28.07 1.71
CA VAL A 184 7.69 -28.52 1.48
C VAL A 184 7.27 -28.09 0.08
N THR A 185 6.62 -28.98 -0.67
CA THR A 185 6.11 -28.70 -2.01
C THR A 185 4.69 -29.20 -2.14
N ILE A 186 3.77 -28.30 -2.44
CA ILE A 186 2.39 -28.63 -2.84
C ILE A 186 2.40 -28.90 -4.35
N PRO A 187 1.65 -29.87 -4.86
CA PRO A 187 1.59 -30.14 -6.29
C PRO A 187 1.25 -28.90 -7.11
N ALA A 188 1.89 -28.73 -8.27
CA ALA A 188 1.58 -27.64 -9.18
C ALA A 188 0.15 -27.79 -9.73
N GLY A 189 -0.64 -26.74 -9.66
CA GLY A 189 -2.03 -26.74 -10.10
C GLY A 189 -3.01 -27.30 -9.08
N ASP A 190 -2.58 -27.54 -7.85
CA ASP A 190 -3.44 -27.90 -6.74
C ASP A 190 -4.41 -26.75 -6.39
N GLU A 191 -5.68 -27.06 -6.23
CA GLU A 191 -6.75 -26.07 -6.01
C GLU A 191 -6.60 -25.28 -4.71
N GLN A 192 -5.96 -25.89 -3.68
CA GLN A 192 -5.67 -25.18 -2.43
C GLN A 192 -4.52 -24.16 -2.56
N MET A 193 -3.73 -24.18 -3.64
CA MET A 193 -2.66 -23.23 -3.86
C MET A 193 -3.14 -22.06 -4.73
N LEU A 194 -3.76 -21.06 -4.15
CA LEU A 194 -4.39 -19.95 -4.85
C LEU A 194 -3.39 -19.04 -5.56
N GLY A 195 -2.16 -18.91 -5.03
CA GLY A 195 -1.15 -18.06 -5.62
C GLY A 195 -0.18 -17.46 -4.62
N GLY A 196 0.26 -16.25 -4.89
CA GLY A 196 1.19 -15.53 -4.03
C GLY A 196 0.86 -14.04 -3.91
N ALA A 197 1.41 -13.41 -2.88
CA ALA A 197 1.25 -11.99 -2.62
C ALA A 197 2.60 -11.34 -2.27
N ILE A 198 2.74 -10.07 -2.63
CA ILE A 198 3.78 -9.17 -2.15
C ILE A 198 3.16 -8.30 -1.08
N ALA A 199 3.84 -8.12 0.04
CA ALA A 199 3.42 -7.20 1.09
C ALA A 199 4.34 -5.97 1.14
N VAL A 200 3.73 -4.80 1.35
CA VAL A 200 4.45 -3.55 1.61
C VAL A 200 4.00 -3.04 2.97
N TRP A 201 4.94 -2.98 3.90
CA TRP A 201 4.71 -2.50 5.27
C TRP A 201 5.46 -1.18 5.48
N ASN A 202 4.81 -0.24 6.11
CA ASN A 202 5.36 1.09 6.34
C ASN A 202 5.74 1.29 7.82
N ASP A 203 6.50 0.37 8.39
CA ASP A 203 6.91 0.39 9.80
C ASP A 203 7.74 1.61 10.16
N MET A 204 8.48 2.15 9.19
CA MET A 204 9.39 3.28 9.35
C MET A 204 8.87 4.54 8.63
N THR A 205 7.60 4.88 8.84
CA THR A 205 6.95 6.01 8.16
C THR A 205 7.57 7.37 8.48
N ASP A 206 8.21 7.50 9.62
CA ASP A 206 8.87 8.71 10.12
C ASP A 206 10.37 8.78 9.78
N TYR A 207 10.88 7.86 8.97
CA TYR A 207 12.28 7.84 8.55
C TYR A 207 12.68 9.09 7.76
N LEU A 208 11.78 9.57 6.90
CA LEU A 208 11.94 10.82 6.17
C LEU A 208 11.07 11.90 6.81
N GLU A 209 11.52 13.15 6.77
CA GLU A 209 10.78 14.30 7.32
C GLU A 209 9.34 14.39 6.77
N ASN A 210 9.14 14.00 5.50
CA ASN A 210 7.83 13.99 4.83
C ASN A 210 7.14 12.61 4.83
N GLY A 211 7.68 11.64 5.56
CA GLY A 211 7.17 10.28 5.58
C GLY A 211 7.48 9.49 4.29
N ILE A 212 6.74 8.41 4.08
CA ILE A 212 6.81 7.58 2.87
C ILE A 212 5.68 8.03 1.94
N SER A 213 6.05 8.47 0.74
CA SER A 213 5.10 8.93 -0.27
C SER A 213 4.56 7.74 -1.11
N GLU A 214 3.48 7.99 -1.86
CA GLU A 214 2.99 7.04 -2.87
C GLU A 214 4.07 6.70 -3.90
N TYR A 215 4.94 7.66 -4.21
CA TYR A 215 6.09 7.45 -5.06
C TYR A 215 7.04 6.40 -4.49
N ASP A 216 7.41 6.50 -3.23
CA ASP A 216 8.33 5.56 -2.59
C ASP A 216 7.79 4.12 -2.63
N VAL A 217 6.48 3.96 -2.46
CA VAL A 217 5.80 2.67 -2.57
C VAL A 217 5.82 2.16 -4.01
N TYR A 218 5.44 3.00 -4.95
CA TYR A 218 5.41 2.62 -6.37
C TYR A 218 6.78 2.25 -6.90
N ASP A 219 7.81 3.03 -6.61
CA ASP A 219 9.19 2.78 -7.05
C ASP A 219 9.68 1.38 -6.64
N ARG A 220 9.26 0.93 -5.47
CA ARG A 220 9.57 -0.42 -4.97
C ARG A 220 8.77 -1.52 -5.68
N LEU A 221 7.56 -1.23 -6.10
CA LEU A 221 6.63 -2.18 -6.72
C LEU A 221 6.77 -2.27 -8.25
N GLN A 222 7.18 -1.21 -8.93
CA GLN A 222 7.17 -1.12 -10.39
C GLN A 222 7.94 -2.24 -11.10
N ASN A 223 9.01 -2.74 -10.49
CA ASN A 223 9.78 -3.87 -11.01
C ASN A 223 9.29 -5.22 -10.47
N ALA A 224 8.76 -5.22 -9.25
CA ALA A 224 8.34 -6.44 -8.56
C ALA A 224 7.03 -7.01 -9.12
N ILE A 225 6.01 -6.19 -9.26
CA ILE A 225 4.66 -6.62 -9.69
C ILE A 225 4.69 -7.29 -11.07
N PRO A 226 5.30 -6.73 -12.14
CA PRO A 226 5.30 -7.37 -13.44
C PRO A 226 6.03 -8.72 -13.47
N LEU A 227 7.14 -8.83 -12.75
CA LEU A 227 7.91 -10.09 -12.68
C LEU A 227 7.16 -11.16 -11.89
N PHE A 228 6.58 -10.78 -10.77
CA PHE A 228 5.79 -11.69 -9.95
C PHE A 228 4.51 -12.12 -10.65
N GLY A 229 3.81 -11.17 -11.29
CA GLY A 229 2.64 -11.44 -12.11
C GLY A 229 2.96 -12.40 -13.26
N ALA A 230 4.04 -12.17 -14.00
CA ALA A 230 4.48 -13.07 -15.07
C ALA A 230 4.71 -14.50 -14.55
N LYS A 231 5.28 -14.65 -13.36
CA LYS A 231 5.45 -15.97 -12.72
C LYS A 231 4.12 -16.62 -12.36
N LEU A 232 3.21 -15.88 -11.73
CA LEU A 232 1.90 -16.38 -11.28
C LEU A 232 1.02 -16.81 -12.44
N TRP A 233 1.06 -16.08 -13.56
CA TRP A 233 0.28 -16.37 -14.78
C TRP A 233 0.98 -17.29 -15.77
N GLY A 234 2.12 -17.88 -15.39
CA GLY A 234 2.85 -18.82 -16.22
C GLY A 234 3.83 -18.14 -17.19
N LYS A 235 5.04 -17.91 -16.72
CA LYS A 235 6.14 -17.24 -17.48
C LYS A 235 6.58 -17.97 -18.75
N GLY A 236 6.16 -19.22 -18.95
CA GLY A 236 6.66 -20.10 -20.02
C GLY A 236 8.17 -20.32 -19.87
N ASP A 237 8.87 -20.42 -21.00
CA ASP A 237 10.32 -20.65 -21.06
C ASP A 237 11.14 -19.36 -21.08
N LYS A 238 10.53 -18.21 -20.80
CA LYS A 238 11.25 -16.93 -20.78
C LYS A 238 12.23 -16.85 -19.63
N THR A 239 13.43 -16.34 -19.93
CA THR A 239 14.42 -15.99 -18.90
C THR A 239 14.06 -14.69 -18.20
N LEU A 240 14.67 -14.42 -17.05
CA LEU A 240 14.51 -13.14 -16.33
C LEU A 240 14.88 -11.94 -17.22
N ASP A 241 15.96 -12.05 -18.00
CA ASP A 241 16.40 -10.97 -18.91
C ASP A 241 15.37 -10.70 -20.02
N GLN A 242 14.75 -11.75 -20.56
CA GLN A 242 13.66 -11.60 -21.53
C GLN A 242 12.44 -10.97 -20.90
N ALA A 243 12.09 -11.33 -19.67
CA ALA A 243 10.99 -10.74 -18.94
C ALA A 243 11.22 -9.25 -18.65
N ASN A 244 12.42 -8.88 -18.22
CA ASN A 244 12.82 -7.48 -18.01
C ASN A 244 12.78 -6.68 -19.31
N SER A 245 13.25 -7.23 -20.42
CA SER A 245 13.20 -6.58 -21.74
C SER A 245 11.74 -6.35 -22.18
N LEU A 246 10.87 -7.33 -21.94
CA LEU A 246 9.45 -7.21 -22.26
C LEU A 246 8.76 -6.12 -21.42
N ARG A 247 9.05 -6.09 -20.12
CA ARG A 247 8.56 -5.06 -19.20
C ARG A 247 8.94 -3.66 -19.67
N THR A 248 10.19 -3.45 -20.04
CA THR A 248 10.66 -2.17 -20.59
C THR A 248 9.91 -1.79 -21.89
N THR A 249 9.58 -2.77 -22.72
CA THR A 249 8.86 -2.52 -23.97
C THR A 249 7.39 -2.17 -23.74
N LEU A 250 6.76 -2.79 -22.73
CA LEU A 250 5.35 -2.52 -22.39
C LEU A 250 5.17 -1.15 -21.71
N GLY A 251 6.25 -0.61 -21.17
CA GLY A 251 6.21 0.65 -20.44
C GLY A 251 5.57 0.51 -19.05
N ASP A 252 5.32 1.65 -18.45
CA ASP A 252 4.76 1.73 -17.11
C ASP A 252 3.23 1.85 -17.15
N ALA A 253 2.59 1.58 -16.01
CA ALA A 253 1.15 1.69 -15.88
C ALA A 253 0.68 3.15 -16.12
N PRO A 254 -0.43 3.36 -16.82
CA PRO A 254 -0.99 4.70 -17.01
C PRO A 254 -1.24 5.40 -15.68
N GLY A 255 -0.81 6.65 -15.55
CA GLY A 255 -1.06 7.51 -14.40
C GLY A 255 -0.10 7.40 -13.23
N THR A 256 0.79 6.39 -13.19
CA THR A 256 1.79 6.21 -12.14
C THR A 256 3.18 5.95 -12.69
N ASN A 257 3.45 6.46 -13.89
CA ASN A 257 4.73 6.25 -14.55
C ASN A 257 5.78 7.20 -14.00
N PHE A 258 6.57 6.74 -13.04
CA PHE A 258 7.71 7.50 -12.50
C PHE A 258 8.97 7.40 -13.37
N GLY A 259 9.03 6.46 -14.28
CA GLY A 259 9.98 6.46 -15.39
C GLY A 259 9.50 7.31 -16.57
N TYR A 260 8.31 7.94 -16.45
CA TYR A 260 7.83 8.84 -17.48
C TYR A 260 8.77 10.04 -17.61
N GLU A 261 9.24 10.26 -18.79
CA GLU A 261 9.88 11.50 -19.20
C GLU A 261 8.98 12.19 -20.22
N ALA A 262 8.54 13.39 -19.91
CA ALA A 262 7.79 14.19 -20.85
C ALA A 262 8.62 14.43 -22.12
N ALA A 263 7.95 14.44 -23.27
CA ALA A 263 8.60 14.75 -24.54
C ALA A 263 9.26 16.12 -24.47
N LYS A 264 10.51 16.19 -24.90
CA LYS A 264 11.30 17.42 -24.97
C LYS A 264 11.36 17.90 -26.40
N ASP A 265 11.37 19.22 -26.60
CA ASP A 265 11.62 19.84 -27.89
C ASP A 265 13.09 19.68 -28.32
N GLU A 266 13.46 20.25 -29.47
CA GLU A 266 14.83 20.23 -30.01
C GLU A 266 15.86 20.93 -29.10
N ASN A 267 15.41 21.78 -28.18
CA ASN A 267 16.24 22.49 -27.20
C ASN A 267 16.27 21.77 -25.84
N GLY A 268 15.62 20.62 -25.73
CA GLY A 268 15.53 19.84 -24.50
C GLY A 268 14.51 20.38 -23.50
N MET A 269 13.58 21.26 -23.93
CA MET A 269 12.54 21.84 -23.07
C MET A 269 11.25 21.03 -23.16
N ILE A 270 10.60 20.80 -22.00
CA ILE A 270 9.27 20.17 -21.92
C ILE A 270 8.18 21.21 -22.18
N ALA A 271 8.33 22.40 -21.63
CA ALA A 271 7.45 23.53 -21.84
C ALA A 271 8.19 24.85 -21.65
N HIS A 272 7.79 25.85 -22.40
CA HIS A 272 8.27 27.23 -22.27
C HIS A 272 7.05 28.15 -22.35
N TYR A 273 6.98 29.12 -21.46
CA TYR A 273 5.91 30.10 -21.40
C TYR A 273 6.54 31.51 -21.55
N ASP A 274 6.32 32.12 -22.70
CA ASP A 274 6.85 33.46 -22.98
C ASP A 274 6.16 34.57 -22.18
N LEU A 275 4.91 34.29 -21.73
CA LEU A 275 4.07 35.18 -20.93
C LEU A 275 3.77 36.56 -21.62
N ASP A 276 3.91 36.60 -22.94
CA ASP A 276 3.56 37.77 -23.77
C ASP A 276 2.04 38.00 -23.87
N ASN A 277 1.28 36.91 -23.59
CA ASN A 277 -0.17 36.92 -23.53
C ASN A 277 -0.67 35.83 -22.60
N LEU A 278 -1.98 35.86 -22.28
CA LEU A 278 -2.61 34.86 -21.38
C LEU A 278 -3.08 33.60 -22.11
N ASN A 279 -2.94 33.51 -23.42
CA ASN A 279 -3.46 32.35 -24.19
C ASN A 279 -2.70 31.06 -23.94
N GLN A 280 -1.48 31.14 -23.41
CA GLN A 280 -0.68 30.00 -23.02
C GLN A 280 -1.14 29.35 -21.69
N LEU A 281 -2.04 30.02 -20.98
CA LEU A 281 -2.53 29.59 -19.69
C LEU A 281 -3.86 28.85 -19.85
N LYS A 282 -4.07 27.79 -19.07
CA LYS A 282 -5.32 27.05 -18.99
C LYS A 282 -6.39 27.80 -18.19
N GLY A 283 -5.96 28.58 -17.22
CA GLY A 283 -6.81 29.43 -16.39
C GLY A 283 -5.97 30.43 -15.61
N HIS A 284 -6.61 31.51 -15.22
CA HIS A 284 -5.95 32.53 -14.40
C HIS A 284 -6.98 33.37 -13.66
N GLU A 285 -6.58 33.95 -12.56
CA GLU A 285 -7.37 34.91 -11.80
C GLU A 285 -6.47 35.97 -11.18
N ASN A 286 -6.93 37.23 -11.20
CA ASN A 286 -6.28 38.37 -10.55
C ASN A 286 -4.82 38.59 -10.99
N ILE A 287 -4.56 38.52 -12.30
CA ILE A 287 -3.23 38.70 -12.86
C ILE A 287 -3.25 39.75 -13.99
N GLU A 288 -2.16 40.41 -14.19
CA GLU A 288 -1.92 41.31 -15.30
C GLU A 288 -0.63 40.97 -16.06
N LEU A 289 -0.61 41.28 -17.36
CA LEU A 289 0.61 41.23 -18.11
C LEU A 289 1.55 42.36 -17.67
N ALA A 290 2.79 42.03 -17.44
CA ALA A 290 3.81 42.95 -16.94
C ALA A 290 5.16 42.70 -17.62
N SER A 291 6.18 43.42 -17.20
CA SER A 291 7.56 43.16 -17.63
C SER A 291 8.48 43.11 -16.42
N LEU A 292 9.35 42.09 -16.41
CA LEU A 292 10.39 41.92 -15.41
C LEU A 292 11.76 41.84 -16.10
N ASP A 293 12.63 42.83 -15.86
CA ASP A 293 13.95 42.93 -16.46
C ASP A 293 13.92 42.80 -18.01
N SER A 294 13.01 43.52 -18.67
CA SER A 294 12.80 43.53 -20.12
C SER A 294 12.29 42.19 -20.72
N HIS A 295 11.74 41.29 -19.91
CA HIS A 295 11.05 40.10 -20.35
C HIS A 295 9.58 40.19 -19.97
N ASP A 296 8.72 39.57 -20.77
CA ASP A 296 7.30 39.43 -20.45
C ASP A 296 7.10 38.64 -19.16
N ALA A 297 6.15 39.06 -18.35
CA ALA A 297 5.91 38.50 -17.01
C ALA A 297 4.44 38.61 -16.62
N LEU A 298 4.06 37.84 -15.61
CA LEU A 298 2.77 37.95 -14.94
C LEU A 298 2.94 38.73 -13.64
N HIS A 299 2.09 39.69 -13.41
CA HIS A 299 1.94 40.39 -12.13
C HIS A 299 0.75 39.80 -11.38
N LEU A 300 0.99 39.18 -10.25
CA LEU A 300 0.00 38.61 -9.37
C LEU A 300 -0.47 39.66 -8.37
N LEU A 301 -1.77 40.00 -8.41
CA LEU A 301 -2.31 41.21 -7.76
C LEU A 301 -2.84 40.98 -6.34
N GLY A 302 -2.70 39.82 -5.79
CA GLY A 302 -3.16 39.53 -4.41
C GLY A 302 -3.15 38.06 -4.01
N ASP A 303 -3.65 37.79 -2.82
CA ASP A 303 -3.53 36.48 -2.17
C ASP A 303 -4.31 35.34 -2.90
N THR A 304 -5.29 35.70 -3.73
CA THR A 304 -6.06 34.76 -4.54
C THR A 304 -5.58 34.69 -5.98
N SER A 305 -4.48 35.37 -6.32
CA SER A 305 -3.97 35.41 -7.69
C SER A 305 -3.29 34.13 -8.07
N TYR A 306 -3.67 33.58 -9.22
CA TYR A 306 -3.01 32.38 -9.76
C TYR A 306 -3.04 32.33 -11.29
N ALA A 307 -2.16 31.55 -11.86
CA ALA A 307 -2.18 31.11 -13.24
C ALA A 307 -1.99 29.59 -13.31
N THR A 308 -2.79 28.93 -14.14
CA THR A 308 -2.67 27.49 -14.37
C THR A 308 -2.17 27.22 -15.78
N THR A 309 -1.27 26.26 -15.90
CA THR A 309 -0.73 25.82 -17.18
C THR A 309 -1.37 24.52 -17.63
N SER A 310 -1.24 24.18 -18.90
CA SER A 310 -1.61 22.87 -19.44
C SER A 310 -0.54 21.82 -19.20
N LEU A 311 0.54 22.18 -18.49
CA LEU A 311 1.61 21.25 -18.18
C LEU A 311 1.07 20.12 -17.31
N ASP A 312 1.25 18.92 -17.79
CA ASP A 312 0.89 17.68 -17.09
C ASP A 312 2.14 17.12 -16.38
N THR A 313 2.21 15.84 -16.19
CA THR A 313 3.37 15.18 -15.57
C THR A 313 4.65 15.43 -16.37
N VAL A 314 5.69 15.88 -15.71
CA VAL A 314 7.00 16.21 -16.34
C VAL A 314 8.05 15.11 -16.14
N GLY A 315 7.80 14.14 -15.26
CA GLY A 315 8.77 13.12 -14.86
C GLY A 315 9.68 13.60 -13.73
N LEU A 316 10.60 12.73 -13.29
CA LEU A 316 11.48 13.01 -12.14
C LEU A 316 12.72 13.83 -12.50
N ASN A 317 13.27 13.58 -13.68
CA ASN A 317 14.51 14.21 -14.12
C ASN A 317 14.21 15.47 -14.95
N ASN A 318 13.87 16.56 -14.29
CA ASN A 318 13.61 17.82 -14.94
C ASN A 318 14.16 19.01 -14.14
N ASP A 319 14.36 20.12 -14.85
CA ASP A 319 14.71 21.41 -14.28
C ASP A 319 13.53 22.37 -14.41
N LEU A 320 13.09 22.98 -13.32
CA LEU A 320 12.16 24.09 -13.34
C LEU A 320 12.93 25.40 -13.19
N ARG A 321 12.80 26.28 -14.16
CA ARG A 321 13.41 27.64 -14.13
C ARG A 321 12.32 28.67 -14.16
N VAL A 322 12.30 29.50 -13.15
CA VAL A 322 11.39 30.63 -13.05
C VAL A 322 12.13 31.84 -12.49
N LYS A 323 11.85 33.02 -13.05
CA LYS A 323 12.35 34.28 -12.52
C LYS A 323 11.19 34.94 -11.75
N VAL A 324 11.43 35.22 -10.50
CA VAL A 324 10.42 35.79 -9.60
C VAL A 324 10.94 37.05 -8.97
N LYS A 325 10.12 38.10 -8.96
CA LYS A 325 10.33 39.30 -8.14
C LYS A 325 9.23 39.38 -7.10
N ARG A 326 9.62 39.35 -5.84
CA ARG A 326 8.70 39.53 -4.72
C ARG A 326 8.54 41.04 -4.45
N GLU A 327 7.30 41.51 -4.47
CA GLU A 327 6.98 42.92 -4.20
C GLU A 327 6.49 43.17 -2.78
N SER A 328 5.99 42.13 -2.13
CA SER A 328 5.51 42.16 -0.75
C SER A 328 6.64 41.91 0.24
N SER A 329 6.63 42.68 1.35
CA SER A 329 7.51 42.43 2.51
C SER A 329 6.87 41.55 3.58
N SER A 330 5.78 40.86 3.27
CA SER A 330 5.10 39.94 4.18
C SER A 330 6.07 38.85 4.62
N GLU A 331 6.03 38.51 5.91
CA GLU A 331 6.76 37.34 6.48
C GLU A 331 6.03 36.03 6.20
N GLU A 332 4.82 36.09 5.66
CA GLU A 332 4.01 34.91 5.35
C GLU A 332 4.59 34.14 4.17
N GLU A 333 4.41 32.84 4.22
CA GLU A 333 4.78 31.89 3.18
C GLU A 333 3.96 32.16 1.91
N GLN A 334 4.63 32.21 0.77
CA GLN A 334 3.98 32.41 -0.54
C GLN A 334 4.25 31.22 -1.44
N ILE A 335 3.19 30.65 -2.00
CA ILE A 335 3.29 29.56 -2.97
C ILE A 335 3.76 30.14 -4.31
N LEU A 336 4.84 29.63 -4.84
CA LEU A 336 5.36 29.98 -6.17
C LEU A 336 4.87 29.00 -7.23
N PHE A 337 4.83 27.73 -6.88
CA PHE A 337 4.32 26.64 -7.71
C PHE A 337 3.56 25.65 -6.85
N GLU A 338 2.48 25.13 -7.38
CA GLU A 338 1.70 24.07 -6.76
C GLU A 338 1.21 23.06 -7.80
N SER A 339 1.25 21.80 -7.46
CA SER A 339 0.67 20.69 -8.21
C SER A 339 -0.05 19.75 -7.25
N SER A 340 -0.70 18.72 -7.76
CA SER A 340 -1.30 17.66 -6.94
C SER A 340 -0.28 16.92 -6.06
N TYR A 341 1.01 17.03 -6.36
CA TYR A 341 2.09 16.25 -5.73
C TYR A 341 3.06 17.08 -4.90
N GLY A 342 2.97 18.39 -4.93
CA GLY A 342 3.86 19.24 -4.14
C GLY A 342 3.79 20.70 -4.48
N SER A 343 4.48 21.51 -3.69
CA SER A 343 4.57 22.96 -3.87
C SER A 343 5.98 23.50 -3.66
N ILE A 344 6.32 24.55 -4.39
CA ILE A 344 7.52 25.36 -4.17
C ILE A 344 7.06 26.67 -3.56
N LYS A 345 7.63 27.03 -2.41
CA LYS A 345 7.23 28.17 -1.63
C LYS A 345 8.37 29.13 -1.40
N ALA A 346 8.08 30.42 -1.36
CA ALA A 346 8.98 31.44 -0.88
C ALA A 346 8.71 31.71 0.60
N VAL A 347 9.73 31.51 1.42
CA VAL A 347 9.70 31.82 2.85
C VAL A 347 10.76 32.88 3.18
N GLN A 348 10.45 33.82 4.08
CA GLN A 348 11.44 34.72 4.56
C GLN A 348 12.31 33.99 5.59
N LYS A 349 13.58 33.80 5.26
CA LYS A 349 14.55 33.26 6.22
C LYS A 349 14.84 34.35 7.25
N GLY A 350 14.52 34.09 8.52
CA GLY A 350 14.89 35.00 9.61
C GLY A 350 16.41 35.29 9.57
N THR A 351 16.77 36.54 9.73
CA THR A 351 18.15 37.01 9.87
C THR A 351 18.74 36.57 11.19
#